data_f8105b9011beb81854f3db7c44e9f833
#
_entry.id   f8105b9011beb81854f3db7c44e9f833
#
_cell.length_a   1.000
_cell.length_b   1.000
_cell.length_c   1.000
_cell.angle_alpha   90.00
_cell.angle_beta   90.00
_cell.angle_gamma   90.00
#
_symmetry.space_group_name_H-M   'P 1'
#
loop_
_entity.id
_entity.type
_entity.pdbx_description
1 polymer ?
#
loop_
_entity_poly.entity_id
_entity_poly.type
_entity_poly.pdbx_seq_one_letter_code
_entity_poly.pdbx_strand_id
1 'polypeptide(L)'
;MISPILLSLRHGQATVTYAQSLLGAPETRLTTLDNGLRIASEETGHGTCTVGLWISCGSRYETEKNNGAGFFLEHMAFKGTKKHPQMALEQQVESMGAHLSAYTSREHTAYYMKTLSKDLPKAVALLSEVLQSNALSEADIEQQRSVVLKELEEVEGSLQDVCLDLLHATAFQGTPLGHSVLGPSQNARTLSRQDLVDFIRSHYKAPRMVLAAAGGVTHEELVGLAKQHFSGVSFEYEDDAVPVLSPCRFSALPRPNPPLTRTTLGQLWGSRPVLGWNPRFAASPDIVPLMVANAIIGSYDITFGGGKHLSSRLARLASEESLCHSFQAFHSSYSDTGLLGIYFVTDKHHIDDMMHWSQNAWMNLCTTVTESDIARANNALKASLVGQLNGTTPICDDIGRHVLNYGRRIPLAEWDARINAVTPKMVRDVCSKYIYDKCPAVSAVGPIEQLPDYNRMRSAMYWLRF
;
A
#
# COMPACT_ATOMS: atom_id res chain seq x y z
N MET A 1 -22.87 -46.76 -22.13
CA MET A 1 -23.85 -46.51 -21.01
C MET A 1 -23.26 -45.43 -20.13
N ILE A 2 -23.64 -44.18 -20.37
CA ILE A 2 -23.23 -43.00 -19.58
C ILE A 2 -24.31 -42.83 -18.52
N SER A 3 -23.88 -42.82 -17.26
CA SER A 3 -24.69 -42.79 -16.05
C SER A 3 -25.64 -41.58 -16.00
N PRO A 4 -26.92 -41.76 -15.57
CA PRO A 4 -27.93 -40.68 -15.51
C PRO A 4 -27.73 -39.64 -14.37
N ILE A 5 -26.59 -39.64 -13.68
CA ILE A 5 -26.36 -38.78 -12.50
C ILE A 5 -25.94 -37.36 -12.86
N LEU A 6 -25.61 -37.08 -14.12
CA LEU A 6 -25.13 -35.75 -14.58
C LEU A 6 -26.22 -34.79 -15.08
N LEU A 7 -27.51 -35.17 -14.98
CA LEU A 7 -28.63 -34.37 -15.50
C LEU A 7 -29.51 -33.69 -14.43
N SER A 8 -29.20 -33.80 -13.14
CA SER A 8 -30.02 -33.22 -12.07
C SER A 8 -29.47 -31.96 -11.41
N LEU A 9 -28.39 -31.38 -11.90
CA LEU A 9 -27.81 -30.13 -11.37
C LEU A 9 -28.18 -28.87 -12.15
N ARG A 10 -29.26 -28.91 -12.92
CA ARG A 10 -29.89 -27.70 -13.48
C ARG A 10 -31.12 -27.28 -12.70
N HIS A 11 -30.99 -27.11 -11.38
CA HIS A 11 -31.93 -26.28 -10.64
C HIS A 11 -31.29 -24.92 -10.46
N GLY A 12 -31.93 -23.93 -11.06
CA GLY A 12 -31.50 -22.55 -11.10
C GLY A 12 -31.14 -22.00 -9.71
N GLN A 13 -29.86 -22.00 -9.41
CA GLN A 13 -29.33 -20.98 -8.53
C GLN A 13 -29.49 -19.68 -9.30
N ALA A 14 -30.42 -18.83 -8.82
CA ALA A 14 -30.49 -17.46 -9.28
C ALA A 14 -29.10 -16.89 -9.13
N THR A 15 -28.42 -16.61 -10.25
CA THR A 15 -27.13 -15.94 -10.24
C THR A 15 -27.37 -14.57 -9.64
N VAL A 16 -26.98 -14.40 -8.38
CA VAL A 16 -27.01 -13.10 -7.72
C VAL A 16 -26.20 -12.18 -8.61
N THR A 17 -26.84 -11.12 -9.12
CA THR A 17 -26.14 -10.16 -9.95
C THR A 17 -25.05 -9.47 -9.11
N TYR A 18 -23.96 -9.06 -9.73
CA TYR A 18 -22.87 -8.32 -9.04
C TYR A 18 -23.42 -7.14 -8.23
N ALA A 19 -24.39 -6.40 -8.76
CA ALA A 19 -25.06 -5.31 -8.05
C ALA A 19 -25.81 -5.79 -6.79
N GLN A 20 -26.45 -6.97 -6.82
CA GLN A 20 -27.13 -7.53 -5.65
C GLN A 20 -26.13 -7.97 -4.57
N SER A 21 -24.97 -8.50 -4.95
CA SER A 21 -23.93 -8.86 -3.98
C SER A 21 -23.31 -7.62 -3.31
N LEU A 22 -23.25 -6.49 -4.01
CA LEU A 22 -22.79 -5.22 -3.44
C LEU A 22 -23.77 -4.61 -2.44
N LEU A 23 -25.09 -4.77 -2.67
CA LEU A 23 -26.13 -4.27 -1.76
C LEU A 23 -26.24 -5.09 -0.46
N GLY A 24 -25.78 -6.33 -0.45
CA GLY A 24 -25.73 -7.20 0.73
C GLY A 24 -24.45 -7.07 1.57
N ALA A 25 -23.51 -6.19 1.19
CA ALA A 25 -22.29 -6.01 1.95
C ALA A 25 -22.59 -5.35 3.32
N PRO A 26 -21.98 -5.85 4.43
CA PRO A 26 -22.17 -5.27 5.75
C PRO A 26 -21.76 -3.80 5.78
N GLU A 27 -22.48 -2.99 6.56
CA GLU A 27 -22.17 -1.57 6.74
C GLU A 27 -21.06 -1.38 7.78
N THR A 28 -20.07 -0.55 7.46
CA THR A 28 -19.03 -0.16 8.41
C THR A 28 -19.56 0.95 9.33
N ARG A 29 -19.62 0.66 10.63
CA ARG A 29 -19.97 1.65 11.66
C ARG A 29 -18.73 2.38 12.14
N LEU A 30 -18.86 3.69 12.39
CA LEU A 30 -17.79 4.55 12.86
C LEU A 30 -18.22 5.34 14.10
N THR A 31 -17.40 5.32 15.14
CA THR A 31 -17.57 6.12 16.36
C THR A 31 -16.24 6.78 16.73
N THR A 32 -16.26 8.02 17.19
CA THR A 32 -15.08 8.73 17.68
C THR A 32 -15.21 8.91 19.19
N LEU A 33 -14.18 8.55 19.95
CA LEU A 33 -14.11 8.79 21.40
C LEU A 33 -13.77 10.24 21.72
N ASP A 34 -13.98 10.66 22.97
CA ASP A 34 -13.70 12.01 23.46
C ASP A 34 -12.23 12.42 23.30
N ASN A 35 -11.29 11.46 23.35
CA ASN A 35 -9.87 11.68 23.11
C ASN A 35 -9.49 11.71 21.61
N GLY A 36 -10.46 11.62 20.71
CA GLY A 36 -10.23 11.67 19.27
C GLY A 36 -9.88 10.33 18.61
N LEU A 37 -9.80 9.21 19.36
CA LEU A 37 -9.61 7.89 18.79
C LEU A 37 -10.85 7.49 17.97
N ARG A 38 -10.65 7.10 16.72
CA ARG A 38 -11.70 6.62 15.82
C ARG A 38 -11.82 5.11 15.93
N ILE A 39 -13.03 4.61 16.02
CA ILE A 39 -13.34 3.18 16.12
C ILE A 39 -14.22 2.83 14.94
N ALA A 40 -13.82 1.84 14.16
CA ALA A 40 -14.55 1.39 13.00
C ALA A 40 -14.74 -0.14 13.04
N SER A 41 -15.93 -0.61 12.75
CA SER A 41 -16.17 -2.06 12.69
C SER A 41 -17.11 -2.44 11.56
N GLU A 42 -16.90 -3.65 11.05
CA GLU A 42 -17.79 -4.32 10.10
C GLU A 42 -18.11 -5.72 10.62
N GLU A 43 -19.38 -5.95 10.88
CA GLU A 43 -19.88 -7.24 11.34
C GLU A 43 -20.21 -8.14 10.13
N THR A 44 -19.46 -9.22 9.97
CA THR A 44 -19.64 -10.19 8.86
C THR A 44 -20.24 -11.52 9.31
N GLY A 45 -20.54 -11.69 10.60
CA GLY A 45 -21.12 -12.92 11.16
C GLY A 45 -20.20 -14.13 11.18
N HIS A 46 -18.90 -13.98 10.90
CA HIS A 46 -17.93 -15.06 10.99
C HIS A 46 -17.60 -15.43 12.45
N GLY A 47 -17.23 -16.68 12.72
CA GLY A 47 -16.74 -17.11 14.04
C GLY A 47 -15.35 -16.61 14.39
N THR A 48 -14.66 -15.96 13.43
CA THR A 48 -13.34 -15.32 13.59
C THR A 48 -13.46 -13.83 13.42
N CYS A 49 -12.56 -13.09 14.07
CA CYS A 49 -12.44 -11.65 13.89
C CYS A 49 -10.97 -11.24 13.73
N THR A 50 -10.76 -10.12 13.07
CA THR A 50 -9.49 -9.40 13.07
C THR A 50 -9.74 -8.05 13.70
N VAL A 51 -8.93 -7.69 14.67
CA VAL A 51 -8.92 -6.38 15.33
C VAL A 51 -7.52 -5.81 15.25
N GLY A 52 -7.39 -4.52 15.00
CA GLY A 52 -6.08 -3.88 14.91
C GLY A 52 -6.16 -2.38 15.10
N LEU A 53 -4.98 -1.80 15.27
CA LEU A 53 -4.79 -0.37 15.41
C LEU A 53 -3.93 0.14 14.27
N TRP A 54 -4.47 1.08 13.51
CA TRP A 54 -3.80 1.81 12.44
C TRP A 54 -3.44 3.19 12.93
N ILE A 55 -2.17 3.54 12.79
CA ILE A 55 -1.60 4.79 13.27
C ILE A 55 -1.08 5.58 12.08
N SER A 56 -1.46 6.83 11.94
CA SER A 56 -0.91 7.74 10.93
C SER A 56 0.52 8.14 11.32
N CYS A 57 1.45 7.20 11.18
CA CYS A 57 2.85 7.30 11.55
C CYS A 57 3.65 6.30 10.72
N GLY A 58 4.65 6.75 10.00
CA GLY A 58 5.51 5.93 9.16
C GLY A 58 6.80 6.66 8.86
N SER A 59 7.61 6.17 7.92
CA SER A 59 8.92 6.77 7.61
C SER A 59 8.86 8.21 7.13
N ARG A 60 7.70 8.68 6.66
CA ARG A 60 7.47 10.08 6.30
C ARG A 60 7.57 11.03 7.49
N TYR A 61 7.32 10.57 8.71
CA TYR A 61 7.39 11.34 9.94
C TYR A 61 8.74 11.21 10.65
N GLU A 62 9.67 10.53 10.03
CA GLU A 62 11.03 10.34 10.52
C GLU A 62 11.97 11.42 9.96
N THR A 63 12.98 11.75 10.73
CA THR A 63 14.08 12.62 10.34
C THR A 63 15.24 11.78 9.80
N GLU A 64 16.22 12.41 9.16
CA GLU A 64 17.44 11.71 8.72
C GLU A 64 18.16 10.95 9.84
N LYS A 65 18.07 11.45 11.10
CA LYS A 65 18.74 10.85 12.26
C LYS A 65 18.02 9.62 12.82
N ASN A 66 16.68 9.60 12.76
CA ASN A 66 15.88 8.52 13.32
C ASN A 66 15.14 7.69 12.24
N ASN A 67 15.50 7.86 10.96
CA ASN A 67 14.92 7.08 9.89
C ASN A 67 15.18 5.58 10.12
N GLY A 68 14.11 4.78 10.08
CA GLY A 68 14.05 3.38 10.46
C GLY A 68 13.50 3.15 11.88
N ALA A 69 13.17 4.19 12.65
CA ALA A 69 12.60 4.04 13.99
C ALA A 69 11.26 3.32 13.99
N GLY A 70 10.37 3.63 13.04
CA GLY A 70 9.07 2.96 12.90
C GLY A 70 9.22 1.48 12.63
N PHE A 71 10.11 1.11 11.72
CA PHE A 71 10.42 -0.28 11.42
C PHE A 71 11.07 -1.00 12.61
N PHE A 72 11.97 -0.35 13.31
CA PHE A 72 12.56 -0.90 14.53
C PHE A 72 11.51 -1.12 15.63
N LEU A 73 10.54 -0.21 15.77
CA LEU A 73 9.42 -0.37 16.71
C LEU A 73 8.48 -1.51 16.35
N GLU A 74 8.30 -1.81 15.06
CA GLU A 74 7.57 -3.00 14.61
C GLU A 74 8.19 -4.28 15.19
N HIS A 75 9.51 -4.42 15.11
CA HIS A 75 10.24 -5.55 15.70
C HIS A 75 10.17 -5.58 17.23
N MET A 76 10.14 -4.43 17.86
CA MET A 76 10.06 -4.32 19.33
C MET A 76 8.66 -4.56 19.88
N ALA A 77 7.61 -4.48 19.06
CA ALA A 77 6.22 -4.58 19.50
C ALA A 77 5.91 -5.88 20.26
N PHE A 78 6.58 -6.98 19.88
CA PHE A 78 6.30 -8.32 20.39
C PHE A 78 7.35 -8.83 21.41
N LYS A 79 8.29 -7.97 21.83
CA LYS A 79 9.38 -8.35 22.77
C LYS A 79 9.00 -8.23 24.25
N GLY A 80 7.74 -7.98 24.49
CA GLY A 80 7.17 -7.90 25.84
C GLY A 80 6.69 -6.52 26.23
N THR A 81 5.87 -6.52 27.24
CA THR A 81 5.31 -5.32 27.85
C THR A 81 5.84 -5.16 29.28
N LYS A 82 5.57 -4.02 29.89
CA LYS A 82 5.91 -3.81 31.33
C LYS A 82 5.22 -4.79 32.26
N LYS A 83 4.10 -5.44 31.80
CA LYS A 83 3.35 -6.40 32.59
C LYS A 83 3.69 -7.85 32.27
N HIS A 84 3.98 -8.12 30.99
CA HIS A 84 4.22 -9.48 30.49
C HIS A 84 5.54 -9.54 29.74
N PRO A 85 6.47 -10.44 30.18
CA PRO A 85 7.68 -10.72 29.39
C PRO A 85 7.30 -11.39 28.06
N GLN A 86 8.19 -11.37 27.09
CA GLN A 86 7.96 -11.91 25.73
C GLN A 86 7.33 -13.30 25.75
N MET A 87 7.89 -14.25 26.50
CA MET A 87 7.40 -15.62 26.57
C MET A 87 5.94 -15.68 27.04
N ALA A 88 5.54 -14.87 28.04
CA ALA A 88 4.17 -14.84 28.53
C ALA A 88 3.20 -14.24 27.51
N LEU A 89 3.64 -13.21 26.76
CA LEU A 89 2.87 -12.62 25.67
C LEU A 89 2.61 -13.65 24.57
N GLU A 90 3.66 -14.34 24.11
CA GLU A 90 3.59 -15.37 23.08
C GLU A 90 2.68 -16.52 23.51
N GLN A 91 2.81 -17.02 24.74
CA GLN A 91 1.94 -18.06 25.31
C GLN A 91 0.47 -17.64 25.35
N GLN A 92 0.17 -16.37 25.68
CA GLN A 92 -1.19 -15.85 25.65
C GLN A 92 -1.75 -15.85 24.23
N VAL A 93 -0.98 -15.39 23.24
CA VAL A 93 -1.38 -15.38 21.83
C VAL A 93 -1.60 -16.80 21.33
N GLU A 94 -0.71 -17.73 21.61
CA GLU A 94 -0.82 -19.13 21.22
C GLU A 94 -2.03 -19.82 21.89
N SER A 95 -2.27 -19.54 23.18
CA SER A 95 -3.40 -20.13 23.90
C SER A 95 -4.76 -19.73 23.32
N MET A 96 -4.86 -18.56 22.67
CA MET A 96 -6.03 -18.10 21.94
C MET A 96 -6.10 -18.64 20.51
N GLY A 97 -5.04 -19.30 20.01
CA GLY A 97 -4.92 -19.65 18.60
C GLY A 97 -4.90 -18.40 17.71
N ALA A 98 -4.43 -17.28 18.24
CA ALA A 98 -4.43 -16.00 17.58
C ALA A 98 -3.14 -15.81 16.73
N HIS A 99 -3.24 -14.96 15.73
CA HIS A 99 -2.10 -14.52 14.94
C HIS A 99 -1.92 -13.01 15.10
N LEU A 100 -0.83 -12.62 15.75
CA LEU A 100 -0.43 -11.24 15.98
C LEU A 100 0.58 -10.82 14.91
N SER A 101 0.35 -9.67 14.27
CA SER A 101 1.20 -9.16 13.21
C SER A 101 1.26 -7.63 13.25
N ALA A 102 2.31 -7.09 12.65
CA ALA A 102 2.48 -5.65 12.46
C ALA A 102 3.11 -5.39 11.10
N TYR A 103 2.92 -4.19 10.59
CA TYR A 103 3.67 -3.69 9.44
C TYR A 103 3.80 -2.16 9.50
N THR A 104 4.89 -1.67 8.94
CA THR A 104 5.17 -0.24 8.80
C THR A 104 5.25 0.13 7.33
N SER A 105 4.60 1.22 6.97
CA SER A 105 4.66 1.82 5.63
C SER A 105 5.26 3.23 5.70
N ARG A 106 5.24 3.95 4.58
CA ARG A 106 5.71 5.34 4.57
C ARG A 106 4.83 6.30 5.35
N GLU A 107 3.52 6.06 5.45
CA GLU A 107 2.59 6.98 6.11
C GLU A 107 1.86 6.39 7.31
N HIS A 108 1.82 5.08 7.46
CA HIS A 108 1.11 4.44 8.56
C HIS A 108 1.81 3.17 9.06
N THR A 109 1.60 2.89 10.34
CA THR A 109 1.98 1.65 11.01
C THR A 109 0.72 0.97 11.52
N ALA A 110 0.64 -0.33 11.37
CA ALA A 110 -0.50 -1.12 11.83
C ALA A 110 -0.05 -2.27 12.73
N TYR A 111 -0.80 -2.48 13.80
CA TYR A 111 -0.68 -3.62 14.72
C TYR A 111 -2.02 -4.31 14.75
N TYR A 112 -2.10 -5.57 14.37
CA TYR A 112 -3.38 -6.27 14.31
C TYR A 112 -3.27 -7.73 14.76
N MET A 113 -4.38 -8.25 15.22
CA MET A 113 -4.51 -9.62 15.69
C MET A 113 -5.74 -10.28 15.08
N LYS A 114 -5.53 -11.45 14.51
CA LYS A 114 -6.61 -12.33 14.05
C LYS A 114 -6.87 -13.38 15.12
N THR A 115 -8.12 -13.52 15.55
CA THR A 115 -8.51 -14.42 16.64
C THR A 115 -9.93 -14.95 16.47
N LEU A 116 -10.37 -15.81 17.37
CA LEU A 116 -11.78 -16.19 17.50
C LEU A 116 -12.59 -15.04 18.11
N SER A 117 -13.83 -14.87 17.69
CA SER A 117 -14.70 -13.77 18.16
C SER A 117 -14.87 -13.73 19.69
N LYS A 118 -14.90 -14.91 20.35
CA LYS A 118 -14.99 -15.02 21.83
C LYS A 118 -13.78 -14.44 22.57
N ASP A 119 -12.61 -14.37 21.93
CA ASP A 119 -11.37 -13.88 22.54
C ASP A 119 -11.05 -12.41 22.18
N LEU A 120 -11.98 -11.71 21.50
CA LEU A 120 -11.86 -10.30 21.15
C LEU A 120 -11.47 -9.40 22.33
N PRO A 121 -12.08 -9.52 23.54
CA PRO A 121 -11.69 -8.68 24.67
C PRO A 121 -10.22 -8.84 25.08
N LYS A 122 -9.71 -10.07 25.05
CA LYS A 122 -8.29 -10.34 25.34
C LYS A 122 -7.37 -9.77 24.26
N ALA A 123 -7.77 -9.91 22.99
CA ALA A 123 -6.99 -9.35 21.87
C ALA A 123 -6.87 -7.83 21.94
N VAL A 124 -7.97 -7.12 22.24
CA VAL A 124 -7.97 -5.65 22.41
C VAL A 124 -7.11 -5.24 23.62
N ALA A 125 -7.20 -5.99 24.73
CA ALA A 125 -6.36 -5.71 25.88
C ALA A 125 -4.87 -5.88 25.59
N LEU A 126 -4.47 -6.97 24.90
CA LEU A 126 -3.08 -7.20 24.50
C LEU A 126 -2.57 -6.14 23.52
N LEU A 127 -3.34 -5.76 22.51
CA LEU A 127 -2.97 -4.68 21.57
C LEU A 127 -2.76 -3.37 22.31
N SER A 128 -3.62 -3.06 23.28
CA SER A 128 -3.47 -1.88 24.12
C SER A 128 -2.17 -1.89 24.95
N GLU A 129 -1.80 -3.06 25.48
CA GLU A 129 -0.56 -3.21 26.26
C GLU A 129 0.69 -3.09 25.37
N VAL A 130 0.69 -3.73 24.22
CA VAL A 130 1.79 -3.64 23.23
C VAL A 130 2.04 -2.19 22.85
N LEU A 131 0.99 -1.40 22.70
CA LEU A 131 1.10 -0.02 22.25
C LEU A 131 1.49 0.97 23.37
N GLN A 132 0.84 0.87 24.53
CA GLN A 132 0.98 1.85 25.61
C GLN A 132 2.02 1.47 26.65
N SER A 133 2.35 0.19 26.76
CA SER A 133 3.17 -0.37 27.83
C SER A 133 4.34 -1.21 27.33
N ASN A 134 4.82 -0.96 26.12
CA ASN A 134 6.00 -1.66 25.59
C ASN A 134 7.19 -1.48 26.56
N ALA A 135 7.92 -2.55 26.82
CA ALA A 135 9.04 -2.55 27.76
C ALA A 135 10.26 -1.78 27.22
N LEU A 136 10.55 -1.92 25.93
CA LEU A 136 11.70 -1.31 25.26
C LEU A 136 13.00 -1.46 26.09
N SER A 137 13.29 -2.69 26.55
CA SER A 137 14.51 -2.92 27.31
C SER A 137 15.74 -2.76 26.41
N GLU A 138 16.85 -2.23 26.95
CA GLU A 138 18.08 -2.05 26.20
C GLU A 138 18.63 -3.40 25.69
N ALA A 139 18.46 -4.47 26.48
CA ALA A 139 18.89 -5.81 26.07
C ALA A 139 18.11 -6.34 24.86
N ASP A 140 16.78 -6.13 24.85
CA ASP A 140 15.93 -6.55 23.72
C ASP A 140 16.21 -5.70 22.47
N ILE A 141 16.45 -4.39 22.65
CA ILE A 141 16.84 -3.49 21.56
C ILE A 141 18.14 -3.99 20.93
N GLU A 142 19.16 -4.32 21.72
CA GLU A 142 20.44 -4.78 21.20
C GLU A 142 20.33 -6.14 20.51
N GLN A 143 19.51 -7.04 21.03
CA GLN A 143 19.19 -8.30 20.37
C GLN A 143 18.47 -8.09 19.03
N GLN A 144 17.45 -7.22 19.00
CA GLN A 144 16.70 -6.94 17.77
C GLN A 144 17.53 -6.19 16.73
N ARG A 145 18.49 -5.36 17.15
CA ARG A 145 19.42 -4.70 16.22
C ARG A 145 20.08 -5.68 15.26
N SER A 146 20.52 -6.84 15.76
CA SER A 146 21.13 -7.87 14.93
C SER A 146 20.15 -8.49 13.93
N VAL A 147 18.87 -8.60 14.29
CA VAL A 147 17.81 -9.13 13.42
C VAL A 147 17.47 -8.10 12.33
N VAL A 148 17.25 -6.84 12.71
CA VAL A 148 16.98 -5.74 11.78
C VAL A 148 18.10 -5.57 10.75
N LEU A 149 19.38 -5.67 11.17
CA LEU A 149 20.51 -5.58 10.25
C LEU A 149 20.56 -6.76 9.25
N LYS A 150 20.21 -7.97 9.67
CA LYS A 150 20.10 -9.12 8.75
C LYS A 150 18.97 -8.95 7.75
N GLU A 151 17.81 -8.46 8.19
CA GLU A 151 16.68 -8.21 7.31
C GLU A 151 17.00 -7.11 6.28
N LEU A 152 17.73 -6.07 6.69
CA LEU A 152 18.25 -5.06 5.76
C LEU A 152 19.14 -5.69 4.67
N GLU A 153 20.06 -6.60 5.05
CA GLU A 153 20.90 -7.33 4.10
C GLU A 153 20.06 -8.22 3.15
N GLU A 154 19.01 -8.86 3.66
CA GLU A 154 18.10 -9.69 2.85
C GLU A 154 17.31 -8.83 1.84
N VAL A 155 16.79 -7.68 2.28
CA VAL A 155 16.06 -6.73 1.40
C VAL A 155 16.99 -6.13 0.35
N GLU A 156 18.25 -5.84 0.68
CA GLU A 156 19.26 -5.42 -0.31
C GLU A 156 19.48 -6.49 -1.41
N GLY A 157 19.21 -7.76 -1.11
CA GLY A 157 19.19 -8.86 -2.08
C GLY A 157 17.94 -8.86 -2.98
N SER A 158 16.83 -8.28 -2.52
CA SER A 158 15.58 -8.13 -3.29
C SER A 158 15.70 -6.95 -4.25
N LEU A 159 16.11 -7.20 -5.48
CA LEU A 159 16.30 -6.12 -6.46
C LEU A 159 15.01 -5.36 -6.80
N GLN A 160 13.85 -5.95 -6.58
CA GLN A 160 12.56 -5.28 -6.75
C GLN A 160 12.37 -4.20 -5.69
N ASP A 161 12.54 -4.55 -4.42
CA ASP A 161 12.37 -3.64 -3.30
C ASP A 161 13.38 -2.50 -3.34
N VAL A 162 14.66 -2.83 -3.64
CA VAL A 162 15.71 -1.84 -3.86
C VAL A 162 15.34 -0.87 -4.99
N CYS A 163 14.83 -1.38 -6.12
CA CYS A 163 14.45 -0.54 -7.25
C CYS A 163 13.29 0.40 -6.92
N LEU A 164 12.28 -0.09 -6.19
CA LEU A 164 11.13 0.71 -5.75
C LEU A 164 11.52 1.76 -4.70
N ASP A 165 12.41 1.43 -3.78
CA ASP A 165 12.94 2.38 -2.79
C ASP A 165 13.76 3.49 -3.46
N LEU A 166 14.63 3.14 -4.38
CA LEU A 166 15.39 4.11 -5.19
C LEU A 166 14.46 5.01 -6.03
N LEU A 167 13.35 4.45 -6.54
CA LEU A 167 12.36 5.26 -7.24
C LEU A 167 11.75 6.30 -6.31
N HIS A 168 11.38 5.93 -5.08
CA HIS A 168 10.83 6.87 -4.10
C HIS A 168 11.87 7.91 -3.70
N ALA A 169 13.11 7.50 -3.42
CA ALA A 169 14.21 8.43 -3.11
C ALA A 169 14.45 9.44 -4.26
N THR A 170 14.29 9.00 -5.50
CA THR A 170 14.45 9.85 -6.68
C THR A 170 13.25 10.77 -6.90
N ALA A 171 12.03 10.20 -6.82
CA ALA A 171 10.79 10.93 -7.06
C ALA A 171 10.50 11.99 -5.98
N PHE A 172 10.83 11.68 -4.74
CA PHE A 172 10.55 12.51 -3.56
C PHE A 172 11.83 13.07 -2.91
N GLN A 173 12.85 13.34 -3.72
CA GLN A 173 14.15 13.78 -3.25
C GLN A 173 14.05 15.05 -2.40
N GLY A 174 14.78 15.06 -1.26
CA GLY A 174 14.78 16.17 -0.32
C GLY A 174 13.52 16.29 0.54
N THR A 175 12.67 15.28 0.51
CA THR A 175 11.49 15.19 1.38
C THR A 175 11.49 13.86 2.16
N PRO A 176 10.85 13.80 3.34
CA PRO A 176 10.81 12.59 4.14
C PRO A 176 10.12 11.40 3.44
N LEU A 177 9.23 11.63 2.48
CA LEU A 177 8.60 10.56 1.71
C LEU A 177 9.59 9.79 0.82
N GLY A 178 10.76 10.38 0.53
CA GLY A 178 11.87 9.72 -0.15
C GLY A 178 12.70 8.80 0.75
N HIS A 179 12.50 8.81 2.06
CA HIS A 179 13.19 7.92 2.99
C HIS A 179 12.76 6.47 2.78
N SER A 180 13.70 5.54 2.94
CA SER A 180 13.37 4.12 3.03
C SER A 180 12.55 3.84 4.29
N VAL A 181 11.65 2.88 4.24
CA VAL A 181 10.87 2.45 5.40
C VAL A 181 11.77 1.76 6.43
N LEU A 182 12.73 0.98 5.97
CA LEU A 182 13.66 0.24 6.83
C LEU A 182 14.74 1.16 7.41
N GLY A 183 14.97 2.31 6.80
CA GLY A 183 16.06 3.22 7.15
C GLY A 183 17.46 2.71 6.72
N PRO A 184 18.47 3.55 6.83
CA PRO A 184 19.84 3.17 6.53
C PRO A 184 20.42 2.28 7.64
N SER A 185 21.28 1.31 7.27
CA SER A 185 21.94 0.41 8.22
C SER A 185 22.75 1.14 9.31
N GLN A 186 23.25 2.33 9.00
CA GLN A 186 23.92 3.18 9.99
C GLN A 186 22.99 3.61 11.11
N ASN A 187 21.76 4.04 10.79
CA ASN A 187 20.77 4.41 11.80
C ASN A 187 20.36 3.19 12.63
N ALA A 188 20.12 2.04 11.99
CA ALA A 188 19.82 0.80 12.71
C ALA A 188 20.87 0.46 13.77
N ARG A 189 22.15 0.79 13.53
CA ARG A 189 23.26 0.59 14.49
C ARG A 189 23.30 1.63 15.62
N THR A 190 22.75 2.82 15.41
CA THR A 190 22.90 3.97 16.34
C THR A 190 21.62 4.34 17.08
N LEU A 191 20.44 3.91 16.58
CA LEU A 191 19.16 4.17 17.24
C LEU A 191 19.20 3.75 18.71
N SER A 192 18.88 4.67 19.59
CA SER A 192 18.84 4.47 21.04
C SER A 192 17.41 4.21 21.52
N ARG A 193 17.30 3.69 22.74
CA ARG A 193 16.00 3.57 23.42
C ARG A 193 15.26 4.89 23.49
N GLN A 194 15.99 5.99 23.70
CA GLN A 194 15.39 7.34 23.82
C GLN A 194 14.76 7.77 22.49
N ASP A 195 15.42 7.52 21.36
CA ASP A 195 14.89 7.87 20.04
C ASP A 195 13.56 7.14 19.76
N LEU A 196 13.46 5.87 20.13
CA LEU A 196 12.23 5.08 20.00
C LEU A 196 11.12 5.59 20.92
N VAL A 197 11.43 5.93 22.16
CA VAL A 197 10.46 6.49 23.11
C VAL A 197 9.96 7.86 22.65
N ASP A 198 10.85 8.73 22.16
CA ASP A 198 10.49 10.06 21.67
C ASP A 198 9.62 9.95 20.42
N PHE A 199 9.90 8.99 19.53
CA PHE A 199 9.08 8.73 18.37
C PHE A 199 7.65 8.28 18.75
N ILE A 200 7.51 7.34 19.69
CA ILE A 200 6.19 6.92 20.21
C ILE A 200 5.49 8.12 20.85
N ARG A 201 6.19 8.87 21.68
CA ARG A 201 5.63 10.01 22.41
C ARG A 201 5.12 11.12 21.49
N SER A 202 5.79 11.36 20.38
CA SER A 202 5.42 12.39 19.41
C SER A 202 4.26 11.93 18.52
N HIS A 203 4.28 10.68 18.04
CA HIS A 203 3.40 10.26 16.95
C HIS A 203 2.25 9.35 17.35
N TYR A 204 2.35 8.59 18.46
CA TYR A 204 1.29 7.67 18.88
C TYR A 204 0.24 8.41 19.72
N LYS A 205 -0.63 9.16 19.00
CA LYS A 205 -1.68 10.00 19.58
C LYS A 205 -3.06 9.56 19.12
N ALA A 206 -4.05 9.65 20.03
CA ALA A 206 -5.39 9.15 19.77
C ALA A 206 -6.05 9.69 18.48
N PRO A 207 -5.97 11.00 18.12
CA PRO A 207 -6.53 11.49 16.87
C PRO A 207 -5.85 10.95 15.59
N ARG A 208 -4.61 10.47 15.72
CA ARG A 208 -3.86 9.84 14.62
C ARG A 208 -4.09 8.33 14.52
N MET A 209 -4.98 7.77 15.35
CA MET A 209 -5.22 6.34 15.45
C MET A 209 -6.62 5.96 15.03
N VAL A 210 -6.74 4.75 14.49
CA VAL A 210 -8.01 4.08 14.18
C VAL A 210 -7.97 2.67 14.74
N LEU A 211 -8.88 2.34 15.64
CA LEU A 211 -9.12 0.97 16.04
C LEU A 211 -10.15 0.36 15.08
N ALA A 212 -9.71 -0.55 14.23
CA ALA A 212 -10.57 -1.23 13.26
C ALA A 212 -10.81 -2.68 13.65
N ALA A 213 -12.00 -3.19 13.35
CA ALA A 213 -12.30 -4.61 13.50
C ALA A 213 -13.22 -5.10 12.38
N ALA A 214 -13.03 -6.37 11.99
CA ALA A 214 -13.88 -7.03 11.01
C ALA A 214 -14.09 -8.50 11.39
N GLY A 215 -15.28 -9.00 11.14
CA GLY A 215 -15.63 -10.40 11.45
C GLY A 215 -16.81 -10.51 12.40
N GLY A 216 -16.75 -11.46 13.31
CA GLY A 216 -17.77 -11.63 14.36
C GLY A 216 -17.55 -10.67 15.54
N VAL A 217 -17.76 -9.38 15.29
CA VAL A 217 -17.52 -8.28 16.26
C VAL A 217 -18.71 -7.34 16.23
N THR A 218 -19.36 -7.11 17.38
CA THR A 218 -20.37 -6.07 17.49
C THR A 218 -19.72 -4.71 17.74
N HIS A 219 -20.29 -3.65 17.14
CA HIS A 219 -19.72 -2.31 17.25
C HIS A 219 -19.71 -1.81 18.70
N GLU A 220 -20.79 -2.06 19.41
CA GLU A 220 -20.98 -1.62 20.80
C GLU A 220 -19.96 -2.26 21.75
N GLU A 221 -19.67 -3.55 21.56
CA GLU A 221 -18.63 -4.25 22.31
C GLU A 221 -17.25 -3.64 22.06
N LEU A 222 -16.90 -3.42 20.78
CA LEU A 222 -15.61 -2.80 20.41
C LEU A 222 -15.46 -1.40 21.01
N VAL A 223 -16.52 -0.59 20.97
CA VAL A 223 -16.53 0.76 21.59
C VAL A 223 -16.35 0.67 23.10
N GLY A 224 -17.02 -0.28 23.77
CA GLY A 224 -16.86 -0.52 25.20
C GLY A 224 -15.42 -0.88 25.58
N LEU A 225 -14.82 -1.82 24.86
CA LEU A 225 -13.43 -2.23 25.04
C LEU A 225 -12.45 -1.08 24.75
N ALA A 226 -12.70 -0.29 23.72
CA ALA A 226 -11.87 0.86 23.39
C ALA A 226 -11.92 1.93 24.49
N LYS A 227 -13.07 2.23 25.05
CA LYS A 227 -13.21 3.13 26.22
C LYS A 227 -12.43 2.61 27.42
N GLN A 228 -12.46 1.30 27.67
CA GLN A 228 -11.76 0.70 28.78
C GLN A 228 -10.24 0.75 28.65
N HIS A 229 -9.70 0.51 27.45
CA HIS A 229 -8.26 0.27 27.25
C HIS A 229 -7.51 1.44 26.62
N PHE A 230 -8.17 2.35 25.89
CA PHE A 230 -7.53 3.43 25.11
C PHE A 230 -7.92 4.84 25.55
N SER A 231 -8.73 5.01 26.61
CA SER A 231 -9.12 6.34 27.10
C SER A 231 -7.93 7.18 27.58
N GLY A 232 -6.87 6.55 28.06
CA GLY A 232 -5.65 7.21 28.53
C GLY A 232 -4.67 7.66 27.45
N VAL A 233 -4.93 7.37 26.19
CA VAL A 233 -4.04 7.79 25.08
C VAL A 233 -4.13 9.30 24.89
N SER A 234 -2.98 9.97 24.85
CA SER A 234 -2.90 11.42 24.67
C SER A 234 -3.55 11.89 23.37
N PHE A 235 -4.26 13.02 23.41
CA PHE A 235 -4.91 13.65 22.26
C PHE A 235 -4.12 14.83 21.68
N GLU A 236 -3.17 15.37 22.41
CA GLU A 236 -2.37 16.53 21.97
C GLU A 236 -1.28 16.11 21.00
N TYR A 237 -1.31 16.64 19.79
CA TYR A 237 -0.27 16.43 18.78
C TYR A 237 -0.17 17.65 17.85
N GLU A 238 0.98 17.84 17.25
CA GLU A 238 1.20 18.72 16.13
C GLU A 238 1.36 17.88 14.85
N ASP A 239 0.84 18.36 13.72
CA ASP A 239 1.03 17.71 12.43
C ASP A 239 2.35 18.19 11.84
N ASP A 240 3.36 17.33 11.89
CA ASP A 240 4.74 17.58 11.49
C ASP A 240 5.10 16.95 10.13
N ALA A 241 4.10 16.44 9.40
CA ALA A 241 4.32 15.90 8.07
C ALA A 241 4.76 17.00 7.09
N VAL A 242 5.95 16.83 6.51
CA VAL A 242 6.47 17.77 5.52
C VAL A 242 5.78 17.56 4.18
N PRO A 243 5.22 18.63 3.57
CA PRO A 243 4.64 18.55 2.23
C PRO A 243 5.65 18.12 1.18
N VAL A 244 5.21 17.30 0.22
CA VAL A 244 6.07 16.88 -0.89
C VAL A 244 6.19 17.99 -1.91
N LEU A 245 7.42 18.48 -2.10
CA LEU A 245 7.79 19.38 -3.18
C LEU A 245 8.36 18.53 -4.33
N SER A 246 7.83 18.70 -5.54
CA SER A 246 8.24 17.91 -6.72
C SER A 246 9.61 18.32 -7.26
N PRO A 247 10.68 17.57 -7.06
CA PRO A 247 11.82 17.55 -7.96
C PRO A 247 11.84 16.27 -8.80
N CYS A 248 12.12 16.40 -10.08
CA CYS A 248 12.33 15.27 -10.97
C CYS A 248 13.81 14.97 -11.11
N ARG A 249 14.24 13.77 -10.81
CA ARG A 249 15.63 13.35 -10.97
C ARG A 249 15.74 11.88 -11.37
N PHE A 250 16.95 11.52 -11.78
CA PHE A 250 17.34 10.21 -12.26
C PHE A 250 18.24 9.52 -11.24
N SER A 251 17.99 8.24 -10.97
CA SER A 251 18.88 7.39 -10.18
C SER A 251 19.07 6.05 -10.89
N ALA A 252 20.32 5.65 -11.09
CA ALA A 252 20.67 4.36 -11.64
C ALA A 252 21.86 3.78 -10.88
N LEU A 253 21.72 2.52 -10.42
CA LEU A 253 22.79 1.79 -9.75
C LEU A 253 23.28 0.66 -10.64
N PRO A 254 24.50 0.74 -11.20
CA PRO A 254 25.11 -0.39 -11.89
C PRO A 254 25.46 -1.48 -10.89
N ARG A 255 24.92 -2.67 -11.08
CA ARG A 255 25.34 -3.88 -10.37
C ARG A 255 25.83 -4.91 -11.39
N PRO A 256 27.09 -5.35 -11.32
CA PRO A 256 27.72 -6.13 -12.38
C PRO A 256 27.21 -7.56 -12.56
N ASN A 257 26.33 -8.09 -11.70
CA ASN A 257 26.05 -9.52 -11.69
C ASN A 257 24.61 -10.05 -11.60
N PRO A 258 23.50 -9.31 -11.74
CA PRO A 258 22.24 -9.97 -12.03
C PRO A 258 22.08 -10.16 -13.54
N PRO A 259 21.58 -11.32 -14.02
CA PRO A 259 21.36 -11.55 -15.45
C PRO A 259 20.27 -10.66 -16.06
N LEU A 260 19.44 -10.04 -15.21
CA LEU A 260 18.30 -9.22 -15.61
C LEU A 260 18.39 -7.81 -15.03
N THR A 261 17.98 -6.82 -15.83
CA THR A 261 17.82 -5.43 -15.37
C THR A 261 16.40 -5.22 -14.86
N ARG A 262 16.26 -4.63 -13.69
CA ARG A 262 15.01 -4.17 -13.12
C ARG A 262 14.94 -2.66 -13.21
N THR A 263 13.89 -2.17 -13.82
CA THR A 263 13.72 -0.73 -14.02
C THR A 263 12.32 -0.32 -13.61
N THR A 264 12.23 0.81 -12.96
CA THR A 264 10.95 1.44 -12.64
C THR A 264 10.92 2.84 -13.22
N LEU A 265 9.89 3.11 -13.99
CA LEU A 265 9.56 4.41 -14.52
C LEU A 265 8.34 4.92 -13.75
N GLY A 266 8.47 6.00 -13.03
CA GLY A 266 7.41 6.57 -12.21
C GLY A 266 7.11 8.02 -12.55
N GLN A 267 5.85 8.41 -12.40
CA GLN A 267 5.38 9.78 -12.59
C GLN A 267 4.63 10.25 -11.35
N LEU A 268 5.03 11.42 -10.86
CA LEU A 268 4.37 12.08 -9.73
C LEU A 268 3.03 12.68 -10.15
N TRP A 269 2.04 12.60 -9.28
CA TRP A 269 0.77 13.29 -9.44
C TRP A 269 0.33 13.94 -8.12
N GLY A 270 -0.40 15.06 -8.22
CA GLY A 270 -1.07 15.67 -7.07
C GLY A 270 -0.23 16.62 -6.23
N SER A 271 0.85 17.21 -6.73
CA SER A 271 1.62 18.21 -5.96
C SER A 271 0.83 19.52 -5.76
N ARG A 272 0.18 19.67 -4.62
CA ARG A 272 -0.18 20.98 -4.05
C ARG A 272 0.32 21.02 -2.62
N PRO A 273 1.02 22.09 -2.20
CA PRO A 273 1.33 22.29 -0.80
C PRO A 273 0.02 22.54 -0.06
N VAL A 274 -0.43 21.56 0.69
CA VAL A 274 -1.56 21.74 1.62
C VAL A 274 -0.95 21.91 3.00
N LEU A 275 -0.94 23.14 3.46
CA LEU A 275 -0.71 23.46 4.85
C LEU A 275 -1.92 22.96 5.65
N GLY A 276 -1.72 21.93 6.44
CA GLY A 276 -2.71 21.34 7.33
C GLY A 276 -3.28 20.00 6.85
N TRP A 277 -3.56 19.14 7.82
CA TRP A 277 -4.19 17.84 7.63
C TRP A 277 -5.53 18.00 6.92
N ASN A 278 -5.57 17.71 5.62
CA ASN A 278 -6.78 17.84 4.83
C ASN A 278 -7.14 16.46 4.28
N PRO A 279 -8.11 15.75 4.89
CA PRO A 279 -8.59 14.46 4.42
C PRO A 279 -9.22 14.51 3.01
N ARG A 280 -9.23 15.69 2.38
CA ARG A 280 -9.84 15.92 1.06
C ARG A 280 -8.96 15.51 -0.12
N PHE A 281 -7.67 15.25 0.07
CA PHE A 281 -6.79 14.91 -1.07
C PHE A 281 -6.97 13.47 -1.53
N ALA A 282 -7.12 12.53 -0.60
CA ALA A 282 -7.53 11.17 -0.88
C ALA A 282 -8.94 11.07 -1.51
N ALA A 283 -9.71 12.17 -1.51
CA ALA A 283 -11.00 12.35 -2.19
C ALA A 283 -10.86 13.06 -3.56
N SER A 284 -9.64 13.20 -4.11
CA SER A 284 -9.46 13.81 -5.42
C SER A 284 -10.27 13.07 -6.50
N PRO A 285 -11.02 13.77 -7.35
CA PRO A 285 -11.74 13.13 -8.45
C PRO A 285 -10.81 12.48 -9.48
N ASP A 286 -9.52 12.80 -9.46
CA ASP A 286 -8.52 12.30 -10.40
C ASP A 286 -8.04 10.88 -10.04
N ILE A 287 -8.24 10.39 -8.81
CA ILE A 287 -7.75 9.08 -8.34
C ILE A 287 -8.35 7.93 -9.15
N VAL A 288 -9.66 7.89 -9.29
CA VAL A 288 -10.34 6.78 -9.95
C VAL A 288 -9.96 6.71 -11.45
N PRO A 289 -9.94 7.81 -12.21
CA PRO A 289 -9.39 7.82 -13.57
C PRO A 289 -7.95 7.32 -13.66
N LEU A 290 -7.07 7.65 -12.68
CA LEU A 290 -5.69 7.14 -12.64
C LEU A 290 -5.62 5.65 -12.32
N MET A 291 -6.46 5.14 -11.43
CA MET A 291 -6.57 3.70 -11.18
C MET A 291 -7.03 2.95 -12.44
N VAL A 292 -7.98 3.48 -13.19
CA VAL A 292 -8.42 2.93 -14.47
C VAL A 292 -7.30 3.00 -15.51
N ALA A 293 -6.56 4.12 -15.58
CA ALA A 293 -5.40 4.26 -16.47
C ALA A 293 -4.33 3.20 -16.17
N ASN A 294 -4.05 2.96 -14.89
CA ASN A 294 -3.15 1.89 -14.43
C ASN A 294 -3.64 0.50 -14.88
N ALA A 295 -4.94 0.23 -14.75
CA ALA A 295 -5.55 -1.02 -15.18
C ALA A 295 -5.56 -1.18 -16.71
N ILE A 296 -5.56 -0.10 -17.50
CA ILE A 296 -5.40 -0.15 -18.97
C ILE A 296 -4.02 -0.67 -19.33
N ILE A 297 -2.96 -0.20 -18.66
CA ILE A 297 -1.59 -0.71 -18.87
C ILE A 297 -1.49 -2.15 -18.37
N GLY A 298 -1.95 -2.42 -17.15
CA GLY A 298 -2.01 -3.74 -16.55
C GLY A 298 -0.66 -4.33 -16.17
N SER A 299 -0.53 -5.64 -16.33
CA SER A 299 0.67 -6.41 -16.01
C SER A 299 0.91 -7.52 -17.03
N TYR A 300 2.14 -7.99 -17.09
CA TYR A 300 2.56 -9.14 -17.90
C TYR A 300 3.61 -9.94 -17.15
N ASP A 301 3.54 -11.24 -17.31
CA ASP A 301 4.58 -12.16 -16.89
C ASP A 301 4.75 -13.22 -18.00
N ILE A 302 5.97 -13.63 -18.27
CA ILE A 302 6.28 -14.60 -19.33
C ILE A 302 5.57 -15.94 -19.12
N THR A 303 5.16 -16.24 -17.88
CA THR A 303 4.38 -17.43 -17.55
C THR A 303 2.92 -17.34 -17.96
N PHE A 304 2.43 -16.15 -18.34
CA PHE A 304 1.06 -15.95 -18.80
C PHE A 304 0.87 -16.56 -20.21
N GLY A 305 0.03 -17.57 -20.33
CA GLY A 305 -0.21 -18.29 -21.58
C GLY A 305 -0.95 -17.53 -22.67
N GLY A 306 -1.30 -16.25 -22.46
CA GLY A 306 -2.15 -15.48 -23.37
C GLY A 306 -1.46 -15.00 -24.66
N GLY A 307 -0.15 -14.78 -24.64
CA GLY A 307 0.63 -14.31 -25.79
C GLY A 307 -0.01 -13.09 -26.48
N LYS A 308 -0.15 -13.15 -27.80
CA LYS A 308 -0.77 -12.10 -28.63
C LYS A 308 -2.28 -11.85 -28.35
N HIS A 309 -2.92 -12.70 -27.57
CA HIS A 309 -4.33 -12.56 -27.18
C HIS A 309 -4.50 -11.79 -25.86
N LEU A 310 -3.41 -11.34 -25.25
CA LEU A 310 -3.46 -10.49 -24.07
C LEU A 310 -4.19 -9.18 -24.35
N SER A 311 -4.91 -8.70 -23.37
CA SER A 311 -5.81 -7.55 -23.54
C SER A 311 -5.08 -6.19 -23.55
N SER A 312 -3.98 -6.06 -22.81
CA SER A 312 -3.15 -4.86 -22.79
C SER A 312 -2.29 -4.75 -24.05
N ARG A 313 -2.21 -3.56 -24.64
CA ARG A 313 -1.34 -3.31 -25.81
C ARG A 313 0.13 -3.55 -25.47
N LEU A 314 0.58 -3.05 -24.32
CA LEU A 314 1.95 -3.24 -23.86
C LEU A 314 2.25 -4.72 -23.60
N ALA A 315 1.31 -5.46 -23.01
CA ALA A 315 1.48 -6.88 -22.74
C ALA A 315 1.58 -7.72 -24.02
N ARG A 316 0.80 -7.38 -25.06
CA ARG A 316 0.91 -8.03 -26.37
C ARG A 316 2.26 -7.79 -27.02
N LEU A 317 2.71 -6.54 -27.05
CA LEU A 317 4.03 -6.19 -27.57
C LEU A 317 5.15 -6.88 -26.80
N ALA A 318 5.08 -6.88 -25.48
CA ALA A 318 6.06 -7.56 -24.62
C ALA A 318 6.13 -9.07 -24.93
N SER A 319 4.99 -9.69 -25.22
CA SER A 319 4.93 -11.12 -25.58
C SER A 319 5.38 -11.40 -27.02
N GLU A 320 5.00 -10.56 -27.99
CA GLU A 320 5.32 -10.74 -29.41
C GLU A 320 6.79 -10.51 -29.70
N GLU A 321 7.37 -9.47 -29.11
CA GLU A 321 8.77 -9.05 -29.31
C GLU A 321 9.72 -9.56 -28.22
N SER A 322 9.21 -10.33 -27.24
CA SER A 322 9.99 -10.82 -26.10
C SER A 322 10.77 -9.71 -25.35
N LEU A 323 10.14 -8.55 -25.19
CA LEU A 323 10.81 -7.33 -24.68
C LEU A 323 11.20 -7.42 -23.19
N CYS A 324 10.42 -8.16 -22.40
CA CYS A 324 10.66 -8.29 -20.97
C CYS A 324 10.18 -9.63 -20.42
N HIS A 325 10.71 -10.01 -19.27
CA HIS A 325 10.25 -11.18 -18.52
C HIS A 325 8.94 -10.90 -17.79
N SER A 326 8.85 -9.73 -17.20
CA SER A 326 7.63 -9.28 -16.54
C SER A 326 7.56 -7.77 -16.50
N PHE A 327 6.34 -7.22 -16.47
CA PHE A 327 6.09 -5.85 -16.05
C PHE A 327 4.82 -5.74 -15.22
N GLN A 328 4.77 -4.74 -14.38
CA GLN A 328 3.61 -4.41 -13.57
C GLN A 328 3.42 -2.90 -13.52
N ALA A 329 2.25 -2.43 -13.92
CA ALA A 329 1.84 -1.08 -13.65
C ALA A 329 1.42 -0.96 -12.19
N PHE A 330 1.82 0.10 -11.51
CA PHE A 330 1.49 0.34 -10.12
C PHE A 330 1.00 1.77 -9.89
N HIS A 331 0.23 1.93 -8.83
CA HIS A 331 -0.30 3.21 -8.40
C HIS A 331 -0.23 3.29 -6.88
N SER A 332 0.62 4.18 -6.37
CA SER A 332 0.77 4.42 -4.93
C SER A 332 0.18 5.79 -4.60
N SER A 333 -0.80 5.81 -3.69
CA SER A 333 -1.44 7.02 -3.21
C SER A 333 -0.95 7.37 -1.81
N TYR A 334 -0.61 8.63 -1.61
CA TYR A 334 -0.23 9.21 -0.32
C TYR A 334 -1.21 10.30 0.07
N SER A 335 -1.07 10.84 1.27
CA SER A 335 -2.01 11.83 1.82
C SER A 335 -2.13 13.11 0.98
N ASP A 336 -1.05 13.57 0.34
CA ASP A 336 -0.95 14.81 -0.43
C ASP A 336 -0.45 14.64 -1.86
N THR A 337 0.00 13.44 -2.23
CA THR A 337 0.61 13.15 -3.54
C THR A 337 0.39 11.69 -3.92
N GLY A 338 0.90 11.29 -5.07
CA GLY A 338 0.95 9.90 -5.49
C GLY A 338 2.00 9.62 -6.54
N LEU A 339 2.26 8.36 -6.77
CA LEU A 339 3.22 7.85 -7.73
C LEU A 339 2.53 6.81 -8.61
N LEU A 340 2.47 7.09 -9.91
CA LEU A 340 2.03 6.17 -10.95
C LEU A 340 3.24 5.69 -11.71
N GLY A 341 3.37 4.39 -11.93
CA GLY A 341 4.56 3.87 -12.56
C GLY A 341 4.40 2.52 -13.25
N ILE A 342 5.45 2.12 -13.93
CA ILE A 342 5.62 0.80 -14.51
C ILE A 342 6.95 0.25 -14.01
N TYR A 343 6.89 -0.88 -13.33
CA TYR A 343 8.05 -1.68 -12.96
C TYR A 343 8.20 -2.79 -13.99
N PHE A 344 9.42 -3.04 -14.49
CA PHE A 344 9.68 -4.13 -15.41
C PHE A 344 11.03 -4.81 -15.19
N VAL A 345 11.10 -6.04 -15.60
CA VAL A 345 12.30 -6.89 -15.56
C VAL A 345 12.62 -7.30 -16.98
N THR A 346 13.80 -6.94 -17.46
CA THR A 346 14.21 -7.19 -18.84
C THR A 346 15.69 -7.58 -18.94
N ASP A 347 16.06 -8.16 -20.07
CA ASP A 347 17.46 -8.39 -20.43
C ASP A 347 18.17 -7.07 -20.75
N LYS A 348 19.47 -7.05 -20.61
CA LYS A 348 20.31 -5.86 -20.85
C LYS A 348 20.13 -5.27 -22.28
N HIS A 349 19.77 -6.10 -23.26
CA HIS A 349 19.64 -5.70 -24.66
C HIS A 349 18.29 -5.06 -25.01
N HIS A 350 17.26 -5.28 -24.19
CA HIS A 350 15.88 -4.81 -24.43
C HIS A 350 15.46 -3.67 -23.52
N ILE A 351 16.38 -3.12 -22.71
CA ILE A 351 16.03 -2.07 -21.75
C ILE A 351 15.60 -0.76 -22.44
N ASP A 352 16.27 -0.36 -23.53
CA ASP A 352 15.90 0.82 -24.34
C ASP A 352 14.53 0.64 -24.99
N ASP A 353 14.29 -0.52 -25.59
CA ASP A 353 13.01 -0.85 -26.23
C ASP A 353 11.87 -0.86 -25.21
N MET A 354 12.06 -1.50 -24.05
CA MET A 354 11.04 -1.53 -23.01
C MET A 354 10.75 -0.15 -22.43
N MET A 355 11.77 0.70 -22.28
CA MET A 355 11.59 2.11 -21.89
C MET A 355 10.78 2.87 -22.93
N HIS A 356 11.10 2.72 -24.22
CA HIS A 356 10.37 3.34 -25.32
C HIS A 356 8.88 2.93 -25.30
N TRP A 357 8.60 1.65 -25.23
CA TRP A 357 7.22 1.15 -25.25
C TRP A 357 6.43 1.49 -23.97
N SER A 358 7.10 1.57 -22.82
CA SER A 358 6.47 2.04 -21.58
C SER A 358 6.06 3.51 -21.67
N GLN A 359 6.92 4.37 -22.23
CA GLN A 359 6.60 5.79 -22.46
C GLN A 359 5.52 5.94 -23.54
N ASN A 360 5.56 5.14 -24.60
CA ASN A 360 4.51 5.11 -25.62
C ASN A 360 3.15 4.70 -25.00
N ALA A 361 3.13 3.72 -24.11
CA ALA A 361 1.90 3.34 -23.39
C ALA A 361 1.33 4.51 -22.59
N TRP A 362 2.17 5.29 -21.89
CA TRP A 362 1.74 6.50 -21.20
C TRP A 362 1.21 7.59 -22.13
N MET A 363 1.88 7.83 -23.28
CA MET A 363 1.40 8.79 -24.27
C MET A 363 0.07 8.37 -24.88
N ASN A 364 -0.13 7.08 -25.10
CA ASN A 364 -1.41 6.52 -25.54
C ASN A 364 -2.55 6.75 -24.55
N LEU A 365 -2.27 6.76 -23.23
CA LEU A 365 -3.26 7.13 -22.23
C LEU A 365 -3.70 8.60 -22.36
N CYS A 366 -2.84 9.48 -22.85
CA CYS A 366 -3.17 10.89 -23.07
C CYS A 366 -3.97 11.13 -24.36
N THR A 367 -3.95 10.20 -25.33
CA THR A 367 -4.49 10.42 -26.70
C THR A 367 -5.53 9.43 -27.16
N THR A 368 -5.25 8.13 -27.08
CA THR A 368 -5.92 7.09 -27.87
C THR A 368 -6.77 6.13 -27.03
N VAL A 369 -7.10 6.48 -25.79
CA VAL A 369 -7.98 5.63 -24.94
C VAL A 369 -9.36 5.50 -25.55
N THR A 370 -9.81 4.26 -25.72
CA THR A 370 -11.12 3.91 -26.30
C THR A 370 -12.12 3.49 -25.22
N GLU A 371 -13.40 3.46 -25.54
CA GLU A 371 -14.44 2.96 -24.63
C GLU A 371 -14.24 1.47 -24.30
N SER A 372 -13.75 0.68 -25.24
CA SER A 372 -13.45 -0.74 -25.01
C SER A 372 -12.29 -0.93 -24.01
N ASP A 373 -11.26 -0.06 -24.05
CA ASP A 373 -10.17 -0.07 -23.07
C ASP A 373 -10.69 0.24 -21.67
N ILE A 374 -11.56 1.24 -21.55
CA ILE A 374 -12.20 1.60 -20.28
C ILE A 374 -13.07 0.45 -19.75
N ALA A 375 -13.94 -0.12 -20.58
CA ALA A 375 -14.82 -1.21 -20.15
C ALA A 375 -14.03 -2.42 -19.63
N ARG A 376 -12.95 -2.78 -20.33
CA ARG A 376 -12.04 -3.85 -19.90
C ARG A 376 -11.34 -3.50 -18.58
N ALA A 377 -10.78 -2.30 -18.49
CA ALA A 377 -10.05 -1.84 -17.30
C ALA A 377 -10.97 -1.73 -16.09
N ASN A 378 -12.20 -1.23 -16.27
CA ASN A 378 -13.20 -1.15 -15.22
C ASN A 378 -13.52 -2.54 -14.65
N ASN A 379 -13.75 -3.53 -15.51
CA ASN A 379 -14.04 -4.89 -15.06
C ASN A 379 -12.84 -5.51 -14.33
N ALA A 380 -11.63 -5.32 -14.85
CA ALA A 380 -10.40 -5.81 -14.19
C ALA A 380 -10.19 -5.15 -12.82
N LEU A 381 -10.37 -3.83 -12.74
CA LEU A 381 -10.23 -3.07 -11.49
C LEU A 381 -11.26 -3.51 -10.44
N LYS A 382 -12.53 -3.68 -10.82
CA LYS A 382 -13.58 -4.18 -9.93
C LYS A 382 -13.28 -5.57 -9.42
N ALA A 383 -12.86 -6.48 -10.29
CA ALA A 383 -12.49 -7.83 -9.91
C ALA A 383 -11.31 -7.83 -8.92
N SER A 384 -10.30 -6.98 -9.15
CA SER A 384 -9.16 -6.83 -8.24
C SER A 384 -9.58 -6.29 -6.87
N LEU A 385 -10.41 -5.25 -6.81
CA LEU A 385 -10.89 -4.66 -5.55
C LEU A 385 -11.69 -5.67 -4.71
N VAL A 386 -12.58 -6.44 -5.34
CA VAL A 386 -13.35 -7.48 -4.64
C VAL A 386 -12.43 -8.62 -4.20
N GLY A 387 -11.49 -9.03 -5.05
CA GLY A 387 -10.54 -10.10 -4.74
C GLY A 387 -9.62 -9.77 -3.56
N GLN A 388 -9.26 -8.49 -3.40
CA GLN A 388 -8.45 -8.04 -2.27
C GLN A 388 -9.18 -8.10 -0.92
N LEU A 389 -10.51 -8.07 -0.89
CA LEU A 389 -11.31 -8.08 0.33
C LEU A 389 -11.72 -9.51 0.76
N ASN A 390 -10.91 -10.50 0.48
CA ASN A 390 -11.18 -11.88 0.86
C ASN A 390 -10.66 -12.20 2.27
N GLY A 391 -11.55 -12.24 3.24
CA GLY A 391 -11.27 -12.57 4.64
C GLY A 391 -11.29 -11.37 5.60
N THR A 392 -11.27 -11.66 6.90
CA THR A 392 -11.42 -10.64 7.95
C THR A 392 -10.22 -9.69 8.04
N THR A 393 -9.00 -10.19 7.81
CA THR A 393 -7.77 -9.36 7.90
C THR A 393 -7.69 -8.31 6.79
N PRO A 394 -7.87 -8.64 5.48
CA PRO A 394 -7.87 -7.63 4.44
C PRO A 394 -9.01 -6.61 4.59
N ILE A 395 -10.19 -7.04 5.05
CA ILE A 395 -11.30 -6.12 5.30
C ILE A 395 -10.95 -5.16 6.44
N CYS A 396 -10.36 -5.66 7.52
CA CYS A 396 -9.94 -4.85 8.65
C CYS A 396 -8.86 -3.83 8.26
N ASP A 397 -7.89 -4.24 7.45
CA ASP A 397 -6.84 -3.38 6.90
C ASP A 397 -7.43 -2.28 5.99
N ASP A 398 -8.35 -2.64 5.10
CA ASP A 398 -9.06 -1.70 4.24
C ASP A 398 -9.84 -0.65 5.06
N ILE A 399 -10.56 -1.08 6.11
CA ILE A 399 -11.26 -0.18 7.03
C ILE A 399 -10.26 0.77 7.70
N GLY A 400 -9.19 0.24 8.29
CA GLY A 400 -8.18 1.04 9.00
C GLY A 400 -7.57 2.11 8.11
N ARG A 401 -7.10 1.73 6.94
CA ARG A 401 -6.50 2.65 5.96
C ARG A 401 -7.50 3.67 5.41
N HIS A 402 -8.71 3.25 5.08
CA HIS A 402 -9.74 4.16 4.58
C HIS A 402 -10.14 5.19 5.64
N VAL A 403 -10.35 4.78 6.88
CA VAL A 403 -10.71 5.72 7.96
C VAL A 403 -9.56 6.66 8.29
N LEU A 404 -8.29 6.22 8.22
CA LEU A 404 -7.15 7.13 8.36
C LEU A 404 -7.12 8.18 7.26
N ASN A 405 -7.25 7.76 5.99
CA ASN A 405 -7.01 8.64 4.84
C ASN A 405 -8.23 9.44 4.41
N TYR A 406 -9.43 8.86 4.51
CA TYR A 406 -10.69 9.46 4.03
C TYR A 406 -11.62 9.91 5.16
N GLY A 407 -11.33 9.56 6.41
CA GLY A 407 -12.24 9.79 7.54
C GLY A 407 -13.47 8.87 7.55
N ARG A 408 -13.64 8.04 6.53
CA ARG A 408 -14.72 7.03 6.41
C ARG A 408 -14.27 5.87 5.54
N ARG A 409 -14.92 4.74 5.64
CA ARG A 409 -14.75 3.68 4.64
C ARG A 409 -15.56 4.02 3.38
N ILE A 410 -14.99 3.78 2.21
CA ILE A 410 -15.70 3.89 0.93
C ILE A 410 -16.32 2.52 0.63
N PRO A 411 -17.67 2.39 0.58
CA PRO A 411 -18.31 1.11 0.28
C PRO A 411 -18.00 0.62 -1.13
N LEU A 412 -18.01 -0.68 -1.34
CA LEU A 412 -17.81 -1.27 -2.68
C LEU A 412 -18.81 -0.76 -3.72
N ALA A 413 -20.06 -0.53 -3.32
CA ALA A 413 -21.08 0.04 -4.19
C ALA A 413 -20.73 1.46 -4.67
N GLU A 414 -20.11 2.27 -3.81
CA GLU A 414 -19.62 3.60 -4.19
C GLU A 414 -18.41 3.50 -5.12
N TRP A 415 -17.47 2.57 -4.85
CA TRP A 415 -16.37 2.27 -5.77
C TRP A 415 -16.88 1.85 -7.15
N ASP A 416 -17.87 0.95 -7.20
CA ASP A 416 -18.50 0.52 -8.45
C ASP A 416 -19.10 1.69 -9.22
N ALA A 417 -19.87 2.54 -8.56
CA ALA A 417 -20.48 3.73 -9.18
C ALA A 417 -19.42 4.71 -9.70
N ARG A 418 -18.35 4.97 -8.92
CA ARG A 418 -17.24 5.86 -9.32
C ARG A 418 -16.47 5.31 -10.52
N ILE A 419 -16.18 4.00 -10.53
CA ILE A 419 -15.48 3.34 -11.65
C ILE A 419 -16.34 3.36 -12.91
N ASN A 420 -17.65 3.09 -12.80
CA ASN A 420 -18.56 3.14 -13.94
C ASN A 420 -18.73 4.55 -14.54
N ALA A 421 -18.55 5.59 -13.75
CA ALA A 421 -18.63 6.98 -14.21
C ALA A 421 -17.40 7.45 -15.00
N VAL A 422 -16.31 6.66 -15.03
CA VAL A 422 -15.07 7.03 -15.75
C VAL A 422 -15.30 6.95 -17.27
N THR A 423 -15.01 8.03 -17.94
CA THR A 423 -15.08 8.14 -19.40
C THR A 423 -13.70 8.20 -20.04
N PRO A 424 -13.53 7.84 -21.33
CA PRO A 424 -12.25 7.98 -22.04
C PRO A 424 -11.69 9.40 -22.00
N LYS A 425 -12.58 10.40 -22.05
CA LYS A 425 -12.17 11.81 -21.94
C LYS A 425 -11.57 12.12 -20.58
N MET A 426 -12.19 11.66 -19.49
CA MET A 426 -11.65 11.89 -18.13
C MET A 426 -10.25 11.28 -17.98
N VAL A 427 -10.04 10.06 -18.48
CA VAL A 427 -8.72 9.42 -18.42
C VAL A 427 -7.69 10.21 -19.21
N ARG A 428 -8.02 10.63 -20.46
CA ARG A 428 -7.11 11.43 -21.29
C ARG A 428 -6.78 12.78 -20.63
N ASP A 429 -7.77 13.48 -20.08
CA ASP A 429 -7.57 14.78 -19.45
C ASP A 429 -6.68 14.67 -18.21
N VAL A 430 -6.92 13.66 -17.37
CA VAL A 430 -6.14 13.42 -16.14
C VAL A 430 -4.72 12.95 -16.49
N CYS A 431 -4.56 12.03 -17.45
CA CYS A 431 -3.23 11.59 -17.90
C CYS A 431 -2.46 12.74 -18.58
N SER A 432 -3.11 13.58 -19.36
CA SER A 432 -2.47 14.78 -19.93
C SER A 432 -2.02 15.76 -18.85
N LYS A 433 -2.78 15.89 -17.78
CA LYS A 433 -2.42 16.77 -16.65
C LYS A 433 -1.19 16.30 -15.89
N TYR A 434 -1.04 14.99 -15.68
CA TYR A 434 -0.02 14.43 -14.78
C TYR A 434 1.13 13.72 -15.50
N ILE A 435 0.98 13.31 -16.76
CA ILE A 435 1.98 12.56 -17.51
C ILE A 435 2.59 13.39 -18.63
N TYR A 436 1.74 14.01 -19.45
CA TYR A 436 2.22 14.76 -20.60
C TYR A 436 3.12 15.92 -20.21
N ASP A 437 4.27 16.01 -20.85
CA ASP A 437 5.26 17.06 -20.60
C ASP A 437 5.74 17.14 -19.13
N LYS A 438 5.74 16.04 -18.43
CA LYS A 438 6.29 15.96 -17.07
C LYS A 438 7.62 15.22 -17.06
N CYS A 439 8.41 15.51 -16.03
CA CYS A 439 9.69 14.84 -15.83
C CYS A 439 9.46 13.47 -15.17
N PRO A 440 9.76 12.35 -15.80
CA PRO A 440 9.66 11.05 -15.16
C PRO A 440 10.76 10.85 -14.10
N ALA A 441 10.45 10.16 -13.02
CA ALA A 441 11.47 9.60 -12.14
C ALA A 441 11.82 8.21 -12.65
N VAL A 442 13.09 7.87 -12.68
CA VAL A 442 13.59 6.59 -13.17
C VAL A 442 14.57 6.01 -12.16
N SER A 443 14.39 4.73 -11.84
CA SER A 443 15.37 3.93 -11.11
C SER A 443 15.66 2.65 -11.86
N ALA A 444 16.89 2.22 -11.91
CA ALA A 444 17.31 0.99 -12.55
C ALA A 444 18.39 0.29 -11.74
N VAL A 445 18.31 -1.03 -11.64
CA VAL A 445 19.27 -1.87 -10.92
C VAL A 445 19.63 -3.07 -11.79
N GLY A 446 20.92 -3.23 -12.08
CA GLY A 446 21.42 -4.31 -12.91
C GLY A 446 22.41 -3.84 -13.98
N PRO A 447 22.60 -4.59 -15.07
CA PRO A 447 23.40 -4.20 -16.23
C PRO A 447 22.66 -3.11 -17.02
N ILE A 448 22.98 -1.85 -16.76
CA ILE A 448 22.26 -0.66 -17.23
C ILE A 448 22.96 0.07 -18.40
N GLU A 449 23.91 -0.56 -19.07
CA GLU A 449 24.74 0.06 -20.11
C GLU A 449 23.89 0.58 -21.29
N GLN A 450 22.76 -0.06 -21.57
CA GLN A 450 21.84 0.34 -22.63
C GLN A 450 20.64 1.16 -22.14
N LEU A 451 20.64 1.58 -20.87
CA LEU A 451 19.61 2.49 -20.37
C LEU A 451 19.73 3.84 -21.10
N PRO A 452 18.65 4.37 -21.71
CA PRO A 452 18.69 5.65 -22.40
C PRO A 452 19.09 6.79 -21.46
N ASP A 453 19.75 7.81 -22.04
CA ASP A 453 20.03 9.06 -21.32
C ASP A 453 18.73 9.74 -20.84
N TYR A 454 18.79 10.39 -19.70
CA TYR A 454 17.62 11.03 -19.10
C TYR A 454 16.97 12.09 -20.01
N ASN A 455 17.80 12.85 -20.76
CA ASN A 455 17.27 13.84 -21.69
C ASN A 455 16.45 13.20 -22.82
N ARG A 456 16.87 12.04 -23.31
CA ARG A 456 16.10 11.25 -24.30
C ARG A 456 14.79 10.77 -23.70
N MET A 457 14.80 10.23 -22.48
CA MET A 457 13.59 9.81 -21.78
C MET A 457 12.65 10.98 -21.50
N ARG A 458 13.21 12.14 -21.10
CA ARG A 458 12.42 13.35 -20.85
C ARG A 458 11.80 13.91 -22.14
N SER A 459 12.52 13.88 -23.26
CA SER A 459 12.03 14.34 -24.54
C SER A 459 10.89 13.46 -25.08
N ALA A 460 10.91 12.17 -24.82
CA ALA A 460 9.84 11.24 -25.20
C ALA A 460 8.48 11.55 -24.55
N MET A 461 8.47 12.32 -23.46
CA MET A 461 7.21 12.74 -22.81
C MET A 461 6.44 13.84 -23.56
N TYR A 462 6.93 14.28 -24.75
CA TYR A 462 6.24 15.23 -25.64
C TYR A 462 5.60 14.60 -26.88
N TRP A 463 5.62 13.31 -27.04
CA TRP A 463 5.29 12.63 -28.31
C TRP A 463 3.82 12.71 -28.74
N LEU A 464 3.04 13.65 -28.26
CA LEU A 464 1.70 13.93 -28.80
C LEU A 464 1.71 14.59 -30.19
N ARG A 465 2.87 14.85 -30.77
CA ARG A 465 3.00 15.61 -32.01
C ARG A 465 3.15 14.75 -33.28
N PHE A 466 2.78 13.48 -33.21
CA PHE A 466 2.77 12.60 -34.38
C PHE A 466 1.38 12.08 -34.72
#